data_91604505e88d13ea95e13144ce223c56
#
_entry.id   91604505e88d13ea95e13144ce223c56
#
_cell.length_a   1.000
_cell.length_b   1.000
_cell.length_c   1.000
_cell.angle_alpha   90.00
_cell.angle_beta   90.00
_cell.angle_gamma   90.00
#
_symmetry.space_group_name_H-M   'P 1'
#
loop_
_entity.id
_entity.type
_entity.pdbx_description
1 polymer ?
#
loop_
_entity_poly.entity_id
_entity_poly.type
_entity_poly.pdbx_seq_one_letter_code
_entity_poly.pdbx_strand_id
1 'polypeptide(L)'
;MSCLRTLCTQFVRSRQWNKLVAVDGVLCTVATMAFYVLYLVGFKWGANGYLLAIISGDFVSVLFLCITGKLWNYLEFRGVNRGLWRQMLHFSLPMIPAQISFWIINASDLFFVRRMCDGLGGHDGNAWSGLLSTGYFLPTILTTLGLIFYDAWQLSAVTEEEGRARFFTKIFRTYSSVLFCCAAGIIWLCRPVMHVMKANYYYAWHFVPFLVLASTCSCFNQFMNSVYVVTKKSSRSMVTMLAGAISNCIMNYFFIKWWGPIGATYASFLGLALVFTLRSIDANRMIHMHVHPGRVLLNAGLLVFEAFVLLAETPLYGLWTGLITAVVILINFAGVWA
;
A
#
# COMPACT_ATOMS: atom_id res chain seq x y z
N MET A 1 -20.90 -5.46 -5.42
CA MET A 1 -20.31 -6.47 -6.32
C MET A 1 -18.87 -6.79 -5.94
N SER A 2 -18.01 -5.83 -5.70
CA SER A 2 -16.57 -6.05 -5.39
C SER A 2 -16.31 -6.98 -4.20
N CYS A 3 -17.12 -6.91 -3.12
CA CYS A 3 -17.00 -7.85 -2.00
C CYS A 3 -17.28 -9.31 -2.42
N LEU A 4 -18.30 -9.53 -3.25
CA LEU A 4 -18.65 -10.86 -3.74
C LEU A 4 -17.56 -11.41 -4.66
N ARG A 5 -17.02 -10.57 -5.56
CA ARG A 5 -15.88 -10.91 -6.40
C ARG A 5 -14.68 -11.31 -5.57
N THR A 6 -14.31 -10.49 -4.57
CA THR A 6 -13.19 -10.78 -3.68
C THR A 6 -13.38 -12.13 -2.97
N LEU A 7 -14.59 -12.43 -2.48
CA LEU A 7 -14.90 -13.71 -1.86
C LEU A 7 -14.67 -14.88 -2.83
N CYS A 8 -15.21 -14.80 -4.05
CA CYS A 8 -15.04 -15.83 -5.06
C CYS A 8 -13.57 -16.03 -5.45
N THR A 9 -12.84 -14.94 -5.66
CA THR A 9 -11.40 -14.97 -5.99
C THR A 9 -10.57 -15.58 -4.86
N GLN A 10 -10.83 -15.23 -3.59
CA GLN A 10 -10.12 -15.81 -2.45
C GLN A 10 -10.46 -17.30 -2.26
N PHE A 11 -11.69 -17.71 -2.52
CA PHE A 11 -12.06 -19.12 -2.51
C PHE A 11 -11.31 -19.92 -3.57
N VAL A 12 -11.27 -19.43 -4.80
CA VAL A 12 -10.53 -20.08 -5.92
C VAL A 12 -9.02 -20.12 -5.62
N ARG A 13 -8.47 -19.04 -5.04
CA ARG A 13 -7.08 -18.96 -4.61
C ARG A 13 -6.76 -19.97 -3.50
N SER A 14 -7.65 -20.15 -2.52
CA SER A 14 -7.47 -21.15 -1.44
C SER A 14 -7.44 -22.59 -1.96
N ARG A 15 -8.07 -22.84 -3.12
CA ARG A 15 -8.01 -24.11 -3.85
C ARG A 15 -6.76 -24.26 -4.73
N GLN A 16 -5.86 -23.28 -4.72
CA GLN A 16 -4.63 -23.23 -5.53
C GLN A 16 -4.88 -23.26 -7.05
N TRP A 17 -6.06 -22.82 -7.50
CA TRP A 17 -6.39 -22.72 -8.93
C TRP A 17 -5.84 -21.41 -9.52
N ASN A 18 -4.52 -21.23 -9.40
CA ASN A 18 -3.83 -19.98 -9.74
C ASN A 18 -4.03 -19.54 -11.19
N LYS A 19 -4.13 -20.51 -12.12
CA LYS A 19 -4.41 -20.23 -13.55
C LYS A 19 -5.78 -19.56 -13.72
N LEU A 20 -6.80 -20.05 -13.00
CA LEU A 20 -8.15 -19.49 -13.08
C LEU A 20 -8.20 -18.07 -12.52
N VAL A 21 -7.48 -17.82 -11.41
CA VAL A 21 -7.37 -16.46 -10.83
C VAL A 21 -6.67 -15.49 -11.80
N ALA A 22 -5.61 -15.93 -12.49
CA ALA A 22 -4.91 -15.11 -13.47
C ALA A 22 -5.80 -14.77 -14.69
N VAL A 23 -6.53 -15.75 -15.21
CA VAL A 23 -7.48 -15.53 -16.32
C VAL A 23 -8.61 -14.60 -15.90
N ASP A 24 -9.17 -14.77 -14.68
CA ASP A 24 -10.20 -13.88 -14.13
C ASP A 24 -9.72 -12.43 -14.03
N GLY A 25 -8.48 -12.21 -13.57
CA GLY A 25 -7.89 -10.88 -13.48
C GLY A 25 -7.82 -10.17 -14.84
N VAL A 26 -7.37 -10.88 -15.87
CA VAL A 26 -7.33 -10.35 -17.25
C VAL A 26 -8.74 -10.10 -17.78
N LEU A 27 -9.64 -11.07 -17.64
CA LEU A 27 -11.03 -10.96 -18.08
C LEU A 27 -11.73 -9.75 -17.45
N CYS A 28 -11.61 -9.61 -16.13
CA CYS A 28 -12.21 -8.48 -15.41
C CYS A 28 -11.67 -7.14 -15.89
N THR A 29 -10.37 -7.03 -16.12
CA THR A 29 -9.76 -5.78 -16.61
C THR A 29 -10.27 -5.43 -18.01
N VAL A 30 -10.27 -6.40 -18.92
CA VAL A 30 -10.77 -6.22 -20.29
C VAL A 30 -12.26 -5.87 -20.29
N ALA A 31 -13.07 -6.59 -19.52
CA ALA A 31 -14.49 -6.31 -19.40
C ALA A 31 -14.77 -4.91 -18.83
N THR A 32 -14.08 -4.53 -17.77
CA THR A 32 -14.21 -3.19 -17.16
C THR A 32 -13.82 -2.10 -18.15
N MET A 33 -12.72 -2.27 -18.91
CA MET A 33 -12.32 -1.33 -19.97
C MET A 33 -13.38 -1.21 -21.07
N ALA A 34 -13.94 -2.34 -21.54
CA ALA A 34 -15.00 -2.33 -22.52
C ALA A 34 -16.25 -1.58 -22.02
N PHE A 35 -16.64 -1.80 -20.76
CA PHE A 35 -17.75 -1.07 -20.15
C PHE A 35 -17.45 0.42 -19.92
N TYR A 36 -16.20 0.81 -19.64
CA TYR A 36 -15.81 2.22 -19.60
C TYR A 36 -16.04 2.89 -20.97
N VAL A 37 -15.58 2.27 -22.04
CA VAL A 37 -15.78 2.80 -23.39
C VAL A 37 -17.28 2.89 -23.70
N LEU A 38 -18.06 1.85 -23.40
CA LEU A 38 -19.48 1.81 -23.67
C LEU A 38 -20.26 2.88 -22.90
N TYR A 39 -20.04 3.01 -21.57
CA TYR A 39 -20.84 3.88 -20.71
C TYR A 39 -20.37 5.34 -20.74
N LEU A 40 -19.04 5.58 -20.84
CA LEU A 40 -18.51 6.95 -20.84
C LEU A 40 -18.50 7.56 -22.23
N VAL A 41 -18.11 6.80 -23.27
CA VAL A 41 -18.00 7.31 -24.64
C VAL A 41 -19.33 7.11 -25.39
N GLY A 42 -19.93 5.91 -25.31
CA GLY A 42 -21.16 5.57 -26.00
C GLY A 42 -22.38 6.27 -25.39
N PHE A 43 -22.67 6.02 -24.13
CA PHE A 43 -23.86 6.58 -23.46
C PHE A 43 -23.62 7.94 -22.79
N LYS A 44 -22.37 8.37 -22.62
CA LYS A 44 -22.00 9.67 -21.98
C LYS A 44 -22.58 9.88 -20.57
N TRP A 45 -22.70 8.79 -19.78
CA TRP A 45 -23.31 8.84 -18.45
C TRP A 45 -22.40 9.45 -17.36
N GLY A 46 -21.22 9.96 -17.70
CA GLY A 46 -20.32 10.64 -16.78
C GLY A 46 -19.95 9.79 -15.55
N ALA A 47 -20.02 10.36 -14.36
CA ALA A 47 -19.63 9.66 -13.11
C ALA A 47 -20.47 8.40 -12.84
N ASN A 48 -21.76 8.39 -13.20
CA ASN A 48 -22.61 7.21 -13.04
C ASN A 48 -22.15 6.07 -13.97
N GLY A 49 -21.75 6.40 -15.20
CA GLY A 49 -21.19 5.44 -16.17
C GLY A 49 -19.89 4.81 -15.66
N TYR A 50 -19.04 5.59 -14.99
CA TYR A 50 -17.83 5.09 -14.35
C TYR A 50 -18.13 4.02 -13.27
N LEU A 51 -19.06 4.33 -12.35
CA LEU A 51 -19.45 3.39 -11.29
C LEU A 51 -20.10 2.11 -11.84
N LEU A 52 -20.97 2.27 -12.84
CA LEU A 52 -21.64 1.13 -13.48
C LEU A 52 -20.65 0.24 -14.23
N ALA A 53 -19.62 0.80 -14.86
CA ALA A 53 -18.58 0.01 -15.53
C ALA A 53 -17.83 -0.91 -14.56
N ILE A 54 -17.47 -0.41 -13.37
CA ILE A 54 -16.84 -1.23 -12.33
C ILE A 54 -17.78 -2.35 -11.88
N ILE A 55 -19.05 -2.03 -11.60
CA ILE A 55 -20.03 -3.02 -11.14
C ILE A 55 -20.25 -4.09 -12.19
N SER A 56 -20.34 -3.72 -13.48
CA SER A 56 -20.53 -4.64 -14.59
C SER A 56 -19.30 -5.52 -14.80
N GLY A 57 -18.08 -4.98 -14.69
CA GLY A 57 -16.84 -5.74 -14.75
C GLY A 57 -16.73 -6.77 -13.61
N ASP A 58 -17.02 -6.36 -12.38
CA ASP A 58 -17.07 -7.26 -11.23
C ASP A 58 -18.12 -8.36 -11.40
N PHE A 59 -19.28 -8.03 -11.98
CA PHE A 59 -20.35 -9.01 -12.24
C PHE A 59 -19.91 -10.08 -13.26
N VAL A 60 -19.27 -9.66 -14.35
CA VAL A 60 -18.71 -10.60 -15.35
C VAL A 60 -17.68 -11.52 -14.70
N SER A 61 -16.79 -11.00 -13.86
CA SER A 61 -15.79 -11.79 -13.14
C SER A 61 -16.46 -12.80 -12.20
N VAL A 62 -17.42 -12.39 -11.37
CA VAL A 62 -18.16 -13.32 -10.50
C VAL A 62 -18.86 -14.41 -11.29
N LEU A 63 -19.52 -14.05 -12.39
CA LEU A 63 -20.21 -15.01 -13.24
C LEU A 63 -19.22 -16.04 -13.84
N PHE A 64 -18.09 -15.55 -14.35
CA PHE A 64 -17.02 -16.40 -14.89
C PHE A 64 -16.47 -17.36 -13.83
N LEU A 65 -16.13 -16.89 -12.65
CA LEU A 65 -15.63 -17.72 -11.55
C LEU A 65 -16.66 -18.73 -11.07
N CYS A 66 -17.94 -18.34 -10.98
CA CYS A 66 -19.02 -19.24 -10.59
C CYS A 66 -19.21 -20.37 -11.61
N ILE A 67 -19.20 -20.07 -12.91
CA ILE A 67 -19.40 -21.06 -13.97
C ILE A 67 -18.18 -21.98 -14.09
N THR A 68 -16.97 -21.40 -14.24
CA THR A 68 -15.75 -22.17 -14.50
C THR A 68 -15.29 -22.92 -13.25
N GLY A 69 -15.40 -22.32 -12.08
CA GLY A 69 -15.05 -22.94 -10.78
C GLY A 69 -16.15 -23.85 -10.22
N LYS A 70 -17.34 -23.92 -10.88
CA LYS A 70 -18.52 -24.68 -10.39
C LYS A 70 -18.79 -24.42 -8.91
N LEU A 71 -18.73 -23.13 -8.49
CA LEU A 71 -18.82 -22.73 -7.09
C LEU A 71 -20.13 -23.14 -6.43
N TRP A 72 -21.17 -23.34 -7.23
CA TRP A 72 -22.47 -23.84 -6.78
C TRP A 72 -22.39 -25.18 -6.05
N ASN A 73 -21.44 -26.05 -6.43
CA ASN A 73 -21.28 -27.38 -5.83
C ASN A 73 -20.71 -27.34 -4.41
N TYR A 74 -20.15 -26.17 -4.01
CA TYR A 74 -19.56 -25.96 -2.68
C TYR A 74 -20.47 -25.17 -1.73
N LEU A 75 -21.66 -24.76 -2.20
CA LEU A 75 -22.64 -24.04 -1.37
C LEU A 75 -23.48 -25.05 -0.57
N GLU A 76 -23.03 -25.36 0.63
CA GLU A 76 -23.79 -26.17 1.59
C GLU A 76 -24.42 -25.28 2.67
N PHE A 77 -25.75 -25.11 2.62
CA PHE A 77 -26.48 -24.31 3.61
C PHE A 77 -26.83 -25.09 4.89
N ARG A 78 -26.74 -26.44 4.87
CA ARG A 78 -27.15 -27.31 5.98
C ARG A 78 -26.07 -27.60 7.03
N GLY A 79 -24.81 -27.23 6.79
CA GLY A 79 -23.66 -27.58 7.62
C GLY A 79 -23.02 -26.42 8.38
N VAL A 80 -23.73 -25.32 8.67
CA VAL A 80 -23.13 -24.15 9.32
C VAL A 80 -22.74 -24.49 10.77
N ASN A 81 -21.44 -24.67 11.01
CA ASN A 81 -20.88 -24.85 12.34
C ASN A 81 -20.82 -23.49 13.07
N ARG A 82 -21.69 -23.30 14.07
CA ARG A 82 -21.76 -22.06 14.86
C ARG A 82 -20.43 -21.73 15.56
N GLY A 83 -19.65 -22.73 15.95
CA GLY A 83 -18.32 -22.54 16.54
C GLY A 83 -17.32 -21.94 15.56
N LEU A 84 -17.28 -22.47 14.35
CA LEU A 84 -16.44 -21.94 13.27
C LEU A 84 -16.86 -20.50 12.89
N TRP A 85 -18.15 -20.26 12.76
CA TRP A 85 -18.69 -18.94 12.43
C TRP A 85 -18.30 -17.88 13.48
N ARG A 86 -18.41 -18.25 14.78
CA ARG A 86 -17.96 -17.37 15.88
C ARG A 86 -16.46 -17.08 15.83
N GLN A 87 -15.63 -18.07 15.51
CA GLN A 87 -14.18 -17.88 15.36
C GLN A 87 -13.85 -16.95 14.18
N MET A 88 -14.53 -17.12 13.05
CA MET A 88 -14.36 -16.26 11.88
C MET A 88 -14.74 -14.81 12.18
N LEU A 89 -15.88 -14.59 12.84
CA LEU A 89 -16.32 -13.27 13.26
C LEU A 89 -15.33 -12.63 14.24
N HIS A 90 -14.88 -13.38 15.25
CA HIS A 90 -13.92 -12.88 16.23
C HIS A 90 -12.59 -12.46 15.59
N PHE A 91 -12.17 -13.14 14.51
CA PHE A 91 -11.00 -12.76 13.74
C PHE A 91 -11.26 -11.57 12.81
N SER A 92 -12.39 -11.56 12.11
CA SER A 92 -12.69 -10.55 11.07
C SER A 92 -13.12 -9.21 11.65
N LEU A 93 -13.86 -9.21 12.77
CA LEU A 93 -14.43 -8.00 13.35
C LEU A 93 -13.37 -6.94 13.71
N PRO A 94 -12.21 -7.28 14.35
CA PRO A 94 -11.16 -6.31 14.61
C PRO A 94 -10.42 -5.84 13.35
N MET A 95 -10.49 -6.58 12.24
CA MET A 95 -9.86 -6.16 11.00
C MET A 95 -10.60 -5.00 10.32
N ILE A 96 -11.91 -4.84 10.57
CA ILE A 96 -12.70 -3.74 10.02
C ILE A 96 -12.17 -2.38 10.51
N PRO A 97 -12.06 -2.09 11.82
CA PRO A 97 -11.45 -0.86 12.31
C PRO A 97 -10.00 -0.67 11.86
N ALA A 98 -9.23 -1.75 11.71
CA ALA A 98 -7.86 -1.68 11.21
C ALA A 98 -7.81 -1.15 9.76
N GLN A 99 -8.70 -1.62 8.88
CA GLN A 99 -8.80 -1.14 7.51
C GLN A 99 -9.34 0.29 7.43
N ILE A 100 -10.32 0.64 8.26
CA ILE A 100 -10.81 2.02 8.37
C ILE A 100 -9.67 2.95 8.81
N SER A 101 -8.87 2.55 9.80
CA SER A 101 -7.70 3.32 10.27
C SER A 101 -6.67 3.52 9.16
N PHE A 102 -6.40 2.49 8.35
CA PHE A 102 -5.52 2.61 7.18
C PHE A 102 -6.08 3.60 6.15
N TRP A 103 -7.38 3.56 5.89
CA TRP A 103 -8.03 4.52 5.01
C TRP A 103 -7.97 5.94 5.57
N ILE A 104 -8.17 6.12 6.88
CA ILE A 104 -8.05 7.42 7.54
C ILE A 104 -6.66 8.01 7.35
N ILE A 105 -5.57 7.22 7.50
CA ILE A 105 -4.20 7.71 7.28
C ILE A 105 -4.07 8.31 5.88
N ASN A 106 -4.54 7.61 4.84
CA ASN A 106 -4.42 8.07 3.45
C ASN A 106 -5.37 9.24 3.11
N ALA A 107 -6.59 9.25 3.68
CA ALA A 107 -7.57 10.29 3.40
C ALA A 107 -7.32 11.57 4.20
N SER A 108 -6.77 11.46 5.40
CA SER A 108 -6.52 12.60 6.30
C SER A 108 -5.58 13.63 5.68
N ASP A 109 -4.54 13.18 4.96
CA ASP A 109 -3.57 14.06 4.32
C ASP A 109 -4.25 15.06 3.37
N LEU A 110 -5.08 14.54 2.47
CA LEU A 110 -5.82 15.36 1.51
C LEU A 110 -6.85 16.27 2.18
N PHE A 111 -7.53 15.75 3.22
CA PHE A 111 -8.52 16.51 3.97
C PHE A 111 -7.90 17.68 4.73
N PHE A 112 -6.82 17.43 5.47
CA PHE A 112 -6.14 18.47 6.24
C PHE A 112 -5.47 19.51 5.33
N VAL A 113 -4.80 19.09 4.24
CA VAL A 113 -4.19 20.01 3.27
C VAL A 113 -5.26 20.89 2.64
N ARG A 114 -6.37 20.31 2.18
CA ARG A 114 -7.49 21.09 1.61
C ARG A 114 -8.04 22.14 2.56
N ARG A 115 -8.16 21.79 3.87
CA ARG A 115 -8.79 22.65 4.87
C ARG A 115 -7.84 23.71 5.46
N MET A 116 -6.57 23.35 5.63
CA MET A 116 -5.60 24.20 6.35
C MET A 116 -4.72 25.04 5.41
N CYS A 117 -4.59 24.66 4.14
CA CYS A 117 -3.75 25.38 3.17
C CYS A 117 -4.58 26.26 2.24
N ASP A 118 -5.85 26.51 2.56
CA ASP A 118 -6.69 27.39 1.78
C ASP A 118 -6.18 28.84 1.83
N GLY A 119 -5.99 29.48 0.65
CA GLY A 119 -5.40 30.81 0.53
C GLY A 119 -3.87 30.87 0.68
N LEU A 120 -3.19 29.76 0.98
CA LEU A 120 -1.73 29.73 1.13
C LEU A 120 -1.05 29.93 -0.23
N GLY A 121 -0.14 30.94 -0.34
CA GLY A 121 0.56 31.23 -1.60
C GLY A 121 -0.36 31.65 -2.75
N GLY A 122 -1.57 32.11 -2.48
CA GLY A 122 -2.54 32.52 -3.52
C GLY A 122 -3.26 31.34 -4.19
N HIS A 123 -3.08 30.11 -3.70
CA HIS A 123 -3.76 28.92 -4.20
C HIS A 123 -4.91 28.50 -3.27
N ASP A 124 -6.02 28.03 -3.88
CA ASP A 124 -7.13 27.37 -3.20
C ASP A 124 -6.67 26.03 -2.57
N GLY A 125 -7.21 25.67 -1.42
CA GLY A 125 -6.95 24.40 -0.76
C GLY A 125 -7.23 23.17 -1.65
N ASN A 126 -8.16 23.29 -2.61
CA ASN A 126 -8.38 22.26 -3.62
C ASN A 126 -7.18 22.10 -4.56
N ALA A 127 -6.53 23.20 -4.94
CA ALA A 127 -5.34 23.16 -5.79
C ALA A 127 -4.18 22.44 -5.06
N TRP A 128 -3.94 22.74 -3.79
CA TRP A 128 -2.94 22.07 -2.98
C TRP A 128 -3.22 20.56 -2.80
N SER A 129 -4.48 20.20 -2.52
CA SER A 129 -4.85 18.79 -2.42
C SER A 129 -4.73 18.06 -3.76
N GLY A 130 -4.99 18.75 -4.89
CA GLY A 130 -4.77 18.23 -6.23
C GLY A 130 -3.29 17.98 -6.54
N LEU A 131 -2.40 18.91 -6.15
CA LEU A 131 -0.96 18.75 -6.30
C LEU A 131 -0.44 17.58 -5.43
N LEU A 132 -0.89 17.48 -4.17
CA LEU A 132 -0.54 16.37 -3.29
C LEU A 132 -1.03 15.03 -3.86
N SER A 133 -2.27 14.99 -4.37
CA SER A 133 -2.82 13.80 -5.04
C SER A 133 -1.98 13.36 -6.24
N THR A 134 -1.49 14.34 -7.02
CA THR A 134 -0.58 14.06 -8.14
C THR A 134 0.77 13.51 -7.65
N GLY A 135 1.25 13.97 -6.51
CA GLY A 135 2.46 13.45 -5.86
C GLY A 135 2.37 11.96 -5.48
N TYR A 136 1.18 11.42 -5.23
CA TYR A 136 0.97 9.99 -4.97
C TYR A 136 1.16 9.11 -6.20
N PHE A 137 1.25 9.64 -7.41
CA PHE A 137 1.37 8.85 -8.64
C PHE A 137 2.59 7.92 -8.62
N LEU A 138 3.78 8.44 -8.33
CA LEU A 138 5.01 7.64 -8.27
C LEU A 138 5.03 6.66 -7.08
N PRO A 139 4.68 7.07 -5.84
CA PRO A 139 4.55 6.15 -4.71
C PRO A 139 3.58 4.99 -4.94
N THR A 140 2.52 5.20 -5.74
CA THR A 140 1.54 4.15 -6.08
C THR A 140 2.19 2.98 -6.84
N ILE A 141 3.22 3.22 -7.65
CA ILE A 141 3.97 2.16 -8.32
C ILE A 141 4.58 1.21 -7.28
N LEU A 142 5.20 1.77 -6.24
CA LEU A 142 5.83 0.98 -5.18
C LEU A 142 4.79 0.18 -4.38
N THR A 143 3.67 0.80 -4.01
CA THR A 143 2.60 0.10 -3.29
C THR A 143 1.94 -0.98 -4.13
N THR A 144 1.82 -0.80 -5.44
CA THR A 144 1.29 -1.82 -6.34
C THR A 144 2.21 -3.04 -6.41
N LEU A 145 3.54 -2.82 -6.53
CA LEU A 145 4.52 -3.90 -6.45
C LEU A 145 4.45 -4.63 -5.10
N GLY A 146 4.31 -3.87 -4.01
CA GLY A 146 4.12 -4.41 -2.67
C GLY A 146 2.87 -5.27 -2.53
N LEU A 147 1.74 -4.86 -3.13
CA LEU A 147 0.50 -5.63 -3.13
C LEU A 147 0.62 -6.94 -3.90
N ILE A 148 1.22 -6.91 -5.10
CA ILE A 148 1.46 -8.12 -5.91
C ILE A 148 2.29 -9.13 -5.12
N PHE A 149 3.36 -8.65 -4.48
CA PHE A 149 4.17 -9.50 -3.62
C PHE A 149 3.37 -10.03 -2.42
N TYR A 150 2.62 -9.17 -1.73
CA TYR A 150 1.84 -9.54 -0.56
C TYR A 150 0.79 -10.62 -0.87
N ASP A 151 0.13 -10.52 -2.00
CA ASP A 151 -0.87 -11.49 -2.45
C ASP A 151 -0.26 -12.90 -2.67
N ALA A 152 0.95 -12.96 -3.24
CA ALA A 152 1.68 -14.23 -3.39
C ALA A 152 2.22 -14.73 -2.04
N TRP A 153 2.77 -13.81 -1.24
CA TRP A 153 3.36 -14.09 0.06
C TRP A 153 2.36 -14.64 1.07
N GLN A 154 1.15 -14.09 1.13
CA GLN A 154 0.14 -14.44 2.14
C GLN A 154 -0.19 -15.93 2.13
N LEU A 155 -0.27 -16.55 0.95
CA LEU A 155 -0.53 -17.98 0.83
C LEU A 155 0.62 -18.80 1.42
N SER A 156 1.86 -18.47 1.06
CA SER A 156 3.06 -19.15 1.56
C SER A 156 3.24 -18.97 3.08
N ALA A 157 2.93 -17.77 3.59
CA ALA A 157 3.03 -17.45 5.01
C ALA A 157 2.10 -18.31 5.88
N VAL A 158 0.91 -18.67 5.37
CA VAL A 158 -0.06 -19.50 6.11
C VAL A 158 0.30 -20.99 6.07
N THR A 159 0.88 -21.47 4.96
CA THR A 159 1.20 -22.90 4.77
C THR A 159 2.49 -23.34 5.46
N GLU A 160 3.42 -22.42 5.74
CA GLU A 160 4.69 -22.74 6.37
C GLU A 160 4.54 -22.85 7.89
N GLU A 161 4.74 -24.04 8.45
CA GLU A 161 4.66 -24.30 9.90
C GLU A 161 6.04 -24.51 10.53
N GLU A 162 6.93 -25.24 9.86
CA GLU A 162 8.27 -25.53 10.34
C GLU A 162 9.27 -24.43 9.94
N GLY A 163 10.03 -23.91 10.93
CA GLY A 163 11.05 -22.88 10.66
C GLY A 163 10.49 -21.48 10.36
N ARG A 164 9.23 -21.21 10.66
CA ARG A 164 8.51 -19.96 10.38
C ARG A 164 9.31 -18.69 10.66
N ALA A 165 10.00 -18.60 11.80
CA ALA A 165 10.81 -17.43 12.16
C ALA A 165 11.93 -17.16 11.15
N ARG A 166 12.67 -18.19 10.74
CA ARG A 166 13.75 -18.08 9.75
C ARG A 166 13.20 -17.74 8.37
N PHE A 167 12.11 -18.37 7.98
CA PHE A 167 11.44 -18.15 6.70
C PHE A 167 10.97 -16.70 6.58
N PHE A 168 10.23 -16.18 7.58
CA PHE A 168 9.79 -14.78 7.61
C PHE A 168 10.96 -13.80 7.62
N THR A 169 12.01 -14.08 8.40
CA THR A 169 13.21 -13.24 8.46
C THR A 169 13.93 -13.18 7.10
N LYS A 170 14.11 -14.32 6.45
CA LYS A 170 14.78 -14.41 5.14
C LYS A 170 14.00 -13.65 4.07
N ILE A 171 12.71 -13.92 3.97
CA ILE A 171 11.84 -13.26 2.97
C ILE A 171 11.76 -11.75 3.22
N PHE A 172 11.60 -11.31 4.48
CA PHE A 172 11.60 -9.88 4.81
C PHE A 172 12.90 -9.19 4.42
N ARG A 173 14.04 -9.86 4.63
CA ARG A 173 15.35 -9.34 4.24
C ARG A 173 15.42 -9.08 2.74
N THR A 174 15.03 -10.03 1.90
CA THR A 174 15.00 -9.87 0.44
C THR A 174 13.98 -8.83 0.01
N TYR A 175 12.77 -8.90 0.53
CA TYR A 175 11.69 -7.95 0.22
C TYR A 175 12.06 -6.51 0.56
N SER A 176 12.60 -6.28 1.76
CA SER A 176 13.03 -4.94 2.18
C SER A 176 14.17 -4.41 1.31
N SER A 177 15.11 -5.28 0.88
CA SER A 177 16.19 -4.87 -0.02
C SER A 177 15.66 -4.39 -1.36
N VAL A 178 14.73 -5.14 -1.97
CA VAL A 178 14.11 -4.76 -3.26
C VAL A 178 13.35 -3.45 -3.11
N LEU A 179 12.54 -3.31 -2.05
CA LEU A 179 11.77 -2.08 -1.83
C LEU A 179 12.65 -0.85 -1.61
N PHE A 180 13.75 -0.97 -0.85
CA PHE A 180 14.69 0.14 -0.67
C PHE A 180 15.37 0.54 -1.98
N CYS A 181 15.77 -0.42 -2.81
CA CYS A 181 16.33 -0.13 -4.13
C CYS A 181 15.31 0.56 -5.05
N CYS A 182 14.07 0.07 -5.09
CA CYS A 182 13.01 0.68 -5.87
C CYS A 182 12.67 2.10 -5.36
N ALA A 183 12.60 2.28 -4.04
CA ALA A 183 12.32 3.58 -3.43
C ALA A 183 13.40 4.61 -3.78
N ALA A 184 14.69 4.26 -3.64
CA ALA A 184 15.80 5.12 -4.04
C ALA A 184 15.72 5.48 -5.52
N GLY A 185 15.50 4.50 -6.40
CA GLY A 185 15.35 4.77 -7.84
C GLY A 185 14.19 5.70 -8.16
N ILE A 186 13.05 5.58 -7.47
CA ILE A 186 11.90 6.47 -7.65
C ILE A 186 12.23 7.89 -7.17
N ILE A 187 12.90 8.04 -6.03
CA ILE A 187 13.31 9.36 -5.51
C ILE A 187 14.28 10.03 -6.49
N TRP A 188 15.29 9.31 -6.98
CA TRP A 188 16.24 9.81 -7.96
C TRP A 188 15.56 10.28 -9.25
N LEU A 189 14.62 9.48 -9.78
CA LEU A 189 13.94 9.74 -11.04
C LEU A 189 12.71 10.65 -10.92
N CYS A 190 12.33 11.09 -9.70
CA CYS A 190 11.05 11.77 -9.52
C CYS A 190 10.96 13.10 -10.30
N ARG A 191 12.03 13.93 -10.31
CA ARG A 191 12.05 15.20 -11.05
C ARG A 191 11.91 15.02 -12.57
N PRO A 192 12.74 14.20 -13.24
CA PRO A 192 12.59 13.99 -14.68
C PRO A 192 11.24 13.36 -15.06
N VAL A 193 10.71 12.44 -14.26
CA VAL A 193 9.39 11.83 -14.52
C VAL A 193 8.27 12.87 -14.35
N MET A 194 8.30 13.67 -13.29
CA MET A 194 7.30 14.71 -13.08
C MET A 194 7.40 15.85 -14.09
N HIS A 195 8.56 16.05 -14.73
CA HIS A 195 8.72 17.03 -15.80
C HIS A 195 7.93 16.67 -17.09
N VAL A 196 7.66 15.37 -17.31
CA VAL A 196 6.80 14.92 -18.42
C VAL A 196 5.33 15.28 -18.21
N MET A 197 4.92 15.57 -16.96
CA MET A 197 3.57 16.02 -16.66
C MET A 197 3.36 17.48 -17.07
N LYS A 198 2.08 17.92 -17.15
CA LYS A 198 1.77 19.32 -17.43
C LYS A 198 2.45 20.24 -16.42
N ALA A 199 2.93 21.39 -16.89
CA ALA A 199 3.68 22.38 -16.08
C ALA A 199 2.99 22.74 -14.75
N ASN A 200 1.66 22.81 -14.73
CA ASN A 200 0.87 23.12 -13.53
C ASN A 200 1.02 22.08 -12.39
N TYR A 201 1.41 20.84 -12.72
CA TYR A 201 1.57 19.75 -11.76
C TYR A 201 3.04 19.46 -11.42
N TYR A 202 3.97 20.15 -12.08
CA TYR A 202 5.40 19.94 -11.86
C TYR A 202 5.79 20.10 -10.39
N TYR A 203 5.22 21.07 -9.69
CA TYR A 203 5.51 21.32 -8.27
C TYR A 203 5.25 20.10 -7.37
N ALA A 204 4.42 19.15 -7.80
CA ALA A 204 4.11 17.94 -7.03
C ALA A 204 5.34 17.06 -6.73
N TRP A 205 6.47 17.24 -7.44
CA TRP A 205 7.71 16.50 -7.15
C TRP A 205 8.21 16.73 -5.72
N HIS A 206 7.90 17.89 -5.10
CA HIS A 206 8.29 18.17 -3.70
C HIS A 206 7.66 17.20 -2.70
N PHE A 207 6.50 16.66 -3.01
CA PHE A 207 5.79 15.72 -2.14
C PHE A 207 6.30 14.29 -2.30
N VAL A 208 6.80 13.93 -3.49
CA VAL A 208 7.16 12.55 -3.87
C VAL A 208 8.16 11.89 -2.92
N PRO A 209 9.28 12.49 -2.52
CA PRO A 209 10.30 11.79 -1.75
C PRO A 209 9.78 11.22 -0.43
N PHE A 210 9.08 12.03 0.36
CA PHE A 210 8.52 11.57 1.65
C PHE A 210 7.29 10.66 1.48
N LEU A 211 6.51 10.82 0.39
CA LEU A 211 5.46 9.88 0.06
C LEU A 211 6.00 8.50 -0.36
N VAL A 212 7.15 8.44 -1.02
CA VAL A 212 7.85 7.17 -1.32
C VAL A 212 8.33 6.50 -0.04
N LEU A 213 8.87 7.26 0.92
CA LEU A 213 9.23 6.74 2.24
C LEU A 213 8.00 6.20 2.99
N ALA A 214 6.89 6.95 2.98
CA ALA A 214 5.62 6.53 3.56
C ALA A 214 5.10 5.24 2.91
N SER A 215 5.16 5.14 1.58
CA SER A 215 4.76 3.94 0.82
C SER A 215 5.65 2.74 1.12
N THR A 216 6.96 2.94 1.29
CA THR A 216 7.88 1.88 1.72
C THR A 216 7.48 1.33 3.10
N CYS A 217 7.20 2.23 4.06
CA CYS A 217 6.70 1.82 5.38
C CYS A 217 5.34 1.13 5.28
N SER A 218 4.45 1.57 4.37
CA SER A 218 3.16 0.93 4.11
C SER A 218 3.34 -0.52 3.62
N CYS A 219 4.26 -0.75 2.67
CA CYS A 219 4.59 -2.09 2.19
C CYS A 219 5.13 -2.98 3.31
N PHE A 220 6.00 -2.46 4.18
CA PHE A 220 6.46 -3.19 5.35
C PHE A 220 5.34 -3.50 6.34
N ASN A 221 4.42 -2.57 6.55
CA ASN A 221 3.25 -2.77 7.39
C ASN A 221 2.33 -3.86 6.87
N GLN A 222 2.16 -3.96 5.54
CA GLN A 222 1.41 -5.04 4.91
C GLN A 222 2.10 -6.39 5.11
N PHE A 223 3.43 -6.46 4.92
CA PHE A 223 4.19 -7.68 5.20
C PHE A 223 4.01 -8.12 6.67
N MET A 224 4.17 -7.20 7.63
CA MET A 224 3.98 -7.50 9.05
C MET A 224 2.55 -7.91 9.39
N ASN A 225 1.55 -7.47 8.60
CA ASN A 225 0.17 -7.89 8.80
C ASN A 225 -0.02 -9.41 8.65
N SER A 226 0.80 -10.07 7.83
CA SER A 226 0.77 -11.53 7.68
C SER A 226 1.07 -12.26 9.00
N VAL A 227 1.88 -11.67 9.88
CA VAL A 227 2.16 -12.22 11.22
C VAL A 227 0.88 -12.33 12.05
N TYR A 228 0.04 -11.29 12.03
CA TYR A 228 -1.23 -11.30 12.75
C TYR A 228 -2.25 -12.27 12.14
N VAL A 229 -2.21 -12.44 10.81
CA VAL A 229 -3.05 -13.43 10.12
C VAL A 229 -2.66 -14.84 10.53
N VAL A 230 -1.38 -15.16 10.47
CA VAL A 230 -0.86 -16.50 10.83
C VAL A 230 -1.06 -16.82 12.32
N THR A 231 -0.86 -15.84 13.19
CA THR A 231 -1.05 -16.01 14.65
C THR A 231 -2.50 -15.85 15.09
N LYS A 232 -3.43 -15.52 14.18
CA LYS A 232 -4.85 -15.25 14.43
C LYS A 232 -5.10 -14.15 15.48
N LYS A 233 -4.17 -13.18 15.61
CA LYS A 233 -4.25 -12.08 16.60
C LYS A 233 -4.66 -10.75 15.96
N SER A 234 -5.79 -10.73 15.27
CA SER A 234 -6.32 -9.55 14.54
C SER A 234 -6.53 -8.30 15.42
N SER A 235 -6.88 -8.48 16.70
CA SER A 235 -7.05 -7.37 17.64
C SER A 235 -5.78 -6.53 17.82
N ARG A 236 -4.58 -7.14 17.78
CA ARG A 236 -3.32 -6.40 17.84
C ARG A 236 -3.05 -5.62 16.56
N SER A 237 -3.41 -6.18 15.40
CA SER A 237 -3.35 -5.44 14.13
C SER A 237 -4.23 -4.19 14.18
N MET A 238 -5.44 -4.29 14.76
CA MET A 238 -6.33 -3.16 14.97
C MET A 238 -5.69 -2.07 15.85
N VAL A 239 -5.16 -2.46 17.02
CA VAL A 239 -4.56 -1.50 17.96
C VAL A 239 -3.37 -0.76 17.35
N THR A 240 -2.47 -1.47 16.64
CA THR A 240 -1.32 -0.84 15.99
C THR A 240 -1.73 0.13 14.89
N MET A 241 -2.74 -0.23 14.07
CA MET A 241 -3.22 0.66 13.02
C MET A 241 -3.97 1.87 13.57
N LEU A 242 -4.79 1.67 14.61
CA LEU A 242 -5.50 2.78 15.26
C LEU A 242 -4.51 3.78 15.90
N ALA A 243 -3.48 3.29 16.58
CA ALA A 243 -2.41 4.13 17.12
C ALA A 243 -1.72 4.94 16.01
N GLY A 244 -1.44 4.31 14.86
CA GLY A 244 -0.90 4.98 13.69
C GLY A 244 -1.83 6.05 13.12
N ALA A 245 -3.12 5.77 12.99
CA ALA A 245 -4.10 6.72 12.46
C ALA A 245 -4.26 7.94 13.37
N ILE A 246 -4.37 7.73 14.68
CA ILE A 246 -4.46 8.83 15.65
C ILE A 246 -3.18 9.67 15.59
N SER A 247 -2.01 9.04 15.61
CA SER A 247 -0.72 9.72 15.54
C SER A 247 -0.58 10.51 14.23
N ASN A 248 -0.95 9.93 13.10
CA ASN A 248 -0.91 10.58 11.80
C ASN A 248 -1.83 11.82 11.76
N CYS A 249 -3.08 11.72 12.26
CA CYS A 249 -3.98 12.88 12.32
C CYS A 249 -3.42 14.03 13.19
N ILE A 250 -2.82 13.69 14.33
CA ILE A 250 -2.18 14.68 15.21
C ILE A 250 -0.99 15.34 14.50
N MET A 251 -0.12 14.52 13.89
CA MET A 251 1.05 15.01 13.16
C MET A 251 0.63 15.85 11.94
N ASN A 252 -0.42 15.48 11.21
CA ASN A 252 -0.96 16.26 10.10
C ASN A 252 -1.33 17.67 10.55
N TYR A 253 -2.07 17.78 11.65
CA TYR A 253 -2.48 19.10 12.17
C TYR A 253 -1.26 20.01 12.47
N PHE A 254 -0.25 19.49 13.21
CA PHE A 254 0.90 20.30 13.59
C PHE A 254 1.85 20.55 12.41
N PHE A 255 2.16 19.55 11.61
CA PHE A 255 3.16 19.67 10.56
C PHE A 255 2.65 20.50 9.37
N ILE A 256 1.36 20.41 9.03
CA ILE A 256 0.79 21.28 8.01
C ILE A 256 0.77 22.73 8.50
N LYS A 257 0.53 22.98 9.78
CA LYS A 257 0.59 24.31 10.35
C LYS A 257 2.00 24.92 10.30
N TRP A 258 3.06 24.09 10.44
CA TRP A 258 4.45 24.56 10.47
C TRP A 258 5.10 24.61 9.09
N TRP A 259 4.85 23.62 8.26
CA TRP A 259 5.51 23.43 6.96
C TRP A 259 4.56 23.50 5.75
N GLY A 260 3.30 23.83 5.95
CA GLY A 260 2.32 23.88 4.88
C GLY A 260 2.02 22.48 4.30
N PRO A 261 1.67 22.37 3.00
CA PRO A 261 1.23 21.12 2.38
C PRO A 261 2.26 20.00 2.47
N ILE A 262 3.57 20.29 2.48
CA ILE A 262 4.64 19.30 2.60
C ILE A 262 4.58 18.61 3.97
N GLY A 263 4.10 19.29 5.00
CA GLY A 263 3.93 18.72 6.33
C GLY A 263 3.08 17.45 6.36
N ALA A 264 2.11 17.33 5.47
CA ALA A 264 1.30 16.11 5.34
C ALA A 264 2.15 14.88 4.94
N THR A 265 3.12 15.06 4.07
CA THR A 265 4.00 13.96 3.64
C THR A 265 4.91 13.47 4.76
N TYR A 266 5.38 14.39 5.62
CA TYR A 266 6.15 14.06 6.82
C TYR A 266 5.29 13.31 7.84
N ALA A 267 4.05 13.77 8.04
CA ALA A 267 3.10 13.11 8.94
C ALA A 267 2.79 11.68 8.51
N SER A 268 2.56 11.46 7.21
CA SER A 268 2.31 10.14 6.66
C SER A 268 3.52 9.21 6.80
N PHE A 269 4.72 9.69 6.51
CA PHE A 269 5.93 8.90 6.70
C PHE A 269 6.11 8.50 8.17
N LEU A 270 6.06 9.46 9.10
CA LEU A 270 6.28 9.18 10.53
C LEU A 270 5.16 8.34 11.14
N GLY A 271 3.89 8.58 10.73
CA GLY A 271 2.75 7.78 11.18
C GLY A 271 2.88 6.31 10.77
N LEU A 272 3.22 6.04 9.50
CA LEU A 272 3.41 4.68 9.00
C LEU A 272 4.70 4.04 9.52
N ALA A 273 5.76 4.80 9.78
CA ALA A 273 6.98 4.33 10.43
C ALA A 273 6.73 3.93 11.89
N LEU A 274 5.88 4.66 12.61
CA LEU A 274 5.43 4.28 13.95
C LEU A 274 4.68 2.94 13.93
N VAL A 275 3.74 2.77 13.01
CA VAL A 275 3.02 1.49 12.85
C VAL A 275 3.99 0.35 12.57
N PHE A 276 4.96 0.57 11.66
CA PHE A 276 5.97 -0.43 11.33
C PHE A 276 6.82 -0.81 12.56
N THR A 277 7.24 0.17 13.36
CA THR A 277 8.01 -0.06 14.58
C THR A 277 7.21 -0.91 15.57
N LEU A 278 5.95 -0.55 15.84
CA LEU A 278 5.07 -1.30 16.74
C LEU A 278 4.85 -2.74 16.24
N ARG A 279 4.60 -2.91 14.95
CA ARG A 279 4.40 -4.24 14.33
C ARG A 279 5.68 -5.07 14.34
N SER A 280 6.85 -4.46 14.16
CA SER A 280 8.14 -5.16 14.22
C SER A 280 8.43 -5.69 15.62
N ILE A 281 8.11 -4.92 16.67
CA ILE A 281 8.20 -5.37 18.06
C ILE A 281 7.25 -6.54 18.31
N ASP A 282 6.01 -6.44 17.84
CA ASP A 282 5.02 -7.51 17.98
C ASP A 282 5.43 -8.78 17.21
N ALA A 283 5.95 -8.65 15.99
CA ALA A 283 6.43 -9.79 15.20
C ALA A 283 7.57 -10.53 15.91
N ASN A 284 8.50 -9.80 16.50
CA ASN A 284 9.57 -10.42 17.29
C ASN A 284 9.01 -11.17 18.51
N ARG A 285 8.01 -10.60 19.21
CA ARG A 285 7.38 -11.24 20.38
C ARG A 285 6.51 -12.46 20.03
N MET A 286 5.91 -12.49 18.83
CA MET A 286 4.95 -13.53 18.45
C MET A 286 5.60 -14.73 17.75
N ILE A 287 6.55 -14.49 16.84
CA ILE A 287 7.16 -15.51 16.00
C ILE A 287 8.69 -15.50 16.06
N HIS A 288 9.29 -14.69 16.94
CA HIS A 288 10.76 -14.52 17.08
C HIS A 288 11.43 -14.12 15.75
N MET A 289 10.75 -13.30 14.95
CA MET A 289 11.27 -12.79 13.69
C MET A 289 12.27 -11.66 13.94
N HIS A 290 13.46 -11.76 13.36
CA HIS A 290 14.50 -10.73 13.46
C HIS A 290 14.44 -9.77 12.26
N VAL A 291 14.02 -8.54 12.50
CA VAL A 291 13.88 -7.49 11.45
C VAL A 291 15.22 -6.85 11.06
N HIS A 292 16.32 -7.17 11.78
CA HIS A 292 17.62 -6.50 11.62
C HIS A 292 17.51 -4.96 11.63
N PRO A 293 17.17 -4.35 12.77
CA PRO A 293 16.80 -2.93 12.85
C PRO A 293 17.91 -2.00 12.35
N GLY A 294 19.18 -2.34 12.58
CA GLY A 294 20.30 -1.53 12.10
C GLY A 294 20.34 -1.36 10.59
N ARG A 295 20.05 -2.42 9.83
CA ARG A 295 20.01 -2.36 8.35
C ARG A 295 18.80 -1.55 7.86
N VAL A 296 17.63 -1.74 8.48
CA VAL A 296 16.43 -0.98 8.12
C VAL A 296 16.63 0.50 8.40
N LEU A 297 17.16 0.85 9.57
CA LEU A 297 17.46 2.23 9.95
C LEU A 297 18.53 2.88 9.06
N LEU A 298 19.58 2.15 8.69
CA LEU A 298 20.59 2.64 7.76
C LEU A 298 19.98 3.00 6.39
N ASN A 299 19.22 2.07 5.81
CA ASN A 299 18.57 2.30 4.51
C ASN A 299 17.53 3.43 4.59
N ALA A 300 16.70 3.46 5.63
CA ALA A 300 15.74 4.53 5.84
C ALA A 300 16.44 5.88 6.00
N GLY A 301 17.55 5.93 6.76
CA GLY A 301 18.36 7.14 6.92
C GLY A 301 18.97 7.62 5.61
N LEU A 302 19.48 6.71 4.77
CA LEU A 302 19.99 7.05 3.44
C LEU A 302 18.89 7.60 2.52
N LEU A 303 17.69 7.01 2.52
CA LEU A 303 16.57 7.52 1.74
C LEU A 303 16.07 8.88 2.24
N VAL A 304 16.05 9.09 3.57
CA VAL A 304 15.71 10.40 4.16
C VAL A 304 16.76 11.45 3.75
N PHE A 305 18.04 11.09 3.79
CA PHE A 305 19.12 11.96 3.34
C PHE A 305 19.01 12.28 1.85
N GLU A 306 18.71 11.29 1.01
CA GLU A 306 18.45 11.46 -0.42
C GLU A 306 17.27 12.43 -0.66
N ALA A 307 16.17 12.25 0.08
CA ALA A 307 15.01 13.14 0.01
C ALA A 307 15.37 14.59 0.36
N PHE A 308 16.19 14.82 1.40
CA PHE A 308 16.63 16.15 1.77
C PHE A 308 17.58 16.76 0.73
N VAL A 309 18.52 16.00 0.18
CA VAL A 309 19.43 16.48 -0.89
C VAL A 309 18.63 16.91 -2.12
N LEU A 310 17.57 16.15 -2.45
CA LEU A 310 16.70 16.47 -3.58
C LEU A 310 15.89 17.75 -3.31
N LEU A 311 15.31 17.89 -2.11
CA LEU A 311 14.49 19.05 -1.73
C LEU A 311 15.33 20.33 -1.52
N ALA A 312 16.58 20.20 -1.09
CA ALA A 312 17.50 21.34 -0.93
C ALA A 312 17.96 21.96 -2.27
N GLU A 313 17.58 21.38 -3.40
CA GLU A 313 17.93 21.87 -4.76
C GLU A 313 19.42 22.19 -4.94
N THR A 314 20.30 21.42 -4.28
CA THR A 314 21.74 21.63 -4.33
C THR A 314 22.24 21.56 -5.77
N PRO A 315 23.29 22.32 -6.14
CA PRO A 315 23.91 22.18 -7.44
C PRO A 315 24.36 20.72 -7.62
N LEU A 316 24.07 20.12 -8.79
CA LEU A 316 24.35 18.71 -9.09
C LEU A 316 23.51 17.70 -8.26
N TYR A 317 22.33 18.09 -7.76
CA TYR A 317 21.43 17.20 -7.00
C TYR A 317 21.26 15.82 -7.68
N GLY A 318 21.16 15.76 -8.99
CA GLY A 318 21.00 14.51 -9.75
C GLY A 318 22.19 13.55 -9.63
N LEU A 319 23.43 14.08 -9.49
CA LEU A 319 24.61 13.26 -9.21
C LEU A 319 24.63 12.78 -7.77
N TRP A 320 24.32 13.64 -6.80
CA TRP A 320 24.29 13.27 -5.39
C TRP A 320 23.21 12.22 -5.09
N THR A 321 22.00 12.43 -5.58
CA THR A 321 20.92 11.43 -5.42
C THR A 321 21.25 10.12 -6.14
N GLY A 322 21.84 10.18 -7.34
CA GLY A 322 22.31 8.99 -8.06
C GLY A 322 23.40 8.22 -7.31
N LEU A 323 24.35 8.91 -6.68
CA LEU A 323 25.37 8.28 -5.83
C LEU A 323 24.74 7.59 -4.61
N ILE A 324 23.79 8.25 -3.92
CA ILE A 324 23.09 7.67 -2.77
C ILE A 324 22.29 6.45 -3.21
N THR A 325 21.58 6.53 -4.32
CA THR A 325 20.86 5.38 -4.92
C THR A 325 21.83 4.22 -5.19
N ALA A 326 23.01 4.49 -5.79
CA ALA A 326 24.02 3.45 -6.03
C ALA A 326 24.52 2.82 -4.72
N VAL A 327 24.75 3.61 -3.68
CA VAL A 327 25.13 3.11 -2.35
C VAL A 327 24.04 2.23 -1.75
N VAL A 328 22.76 2.64 -1.85
CA VAL A 328 21.62 1.84 -1.39
C VAL A 328 21.55 0.52 -2.13
N ILE A 329 21.75 0.53 -3.46
CA ILE A 329 21.77 -0.71 -4.27
C ILE A 329 22.92 -1.62 -3.84
N LEU A 330 24.13 -1.10 -3.66
CA LEU A 330 25.29 -1.89 -3.23
C LEU A 330 25.09 -2.54 -1.86
N ILE A 331 24.59 -1.79 -0.88
CA ILE A 331 24.30 -2.32 0.49
C ILE A 331 23.25 -3.44 0.43
N ASN A 332 22.27 -3.32 -0.46
CA ASN A 332 21.16 -4.25 -0.57
C ASN A 332 21.41 -5.39 -1.56
N PHE A 333 22.43 -5.29 -2.43
CA PHE A 333 22.76 -6.31 -3.42
C PHE A 333 22.97 -7.70 -2.79
N ALA A 334 23.75 -7.78 -1.72
CA ALA A 334 23.95 -9.01 -0.96
C ALA A 334 22.66 -9.58 -0.32
N GLY A 335 21.67 -8.72 -0.06
CA GLY A 335 20.38 -9.12 0.49
C GLY A 335 19.40 -9.72 -0.52
N VAL A 336 19.61 -9.44 -1.80
CA VAL A 336 18.80 -9.98 -2.90
C VAL A 336 19.26 -11.39 -3.27
N TRP A 337 20.56 -11.68 -3.15
CA TRP A 337 21.15 -12.96 -3.53
C TRP A 337 21.26 -13.98 -2.37
N ALA A 338 20.94 -13.61 -1.16
CA ALA A 338 20.95 -14.48 0.04
C ALA A 338 19.55 -15.05 0.38
#